data_d547787f297fcf287e6cea451e1cc8a7
#
_entry.id   d547787f297fcf287e6cea451e1cc8a7
#
_cell.length_a   1.000
_cell.length_b   1.000
_cell.length_c   1.000
_cell.angle_alpha   90.00
_cell.angle_beta   90.00
_cell.angle_gamma   90.00
#
_symmetry.space_group_name_H-M   'P 1'
#
loop_
_entity.id
_entity.type
_entity.pdbx_description
1 polymer ?
#
loop_
_entity_poly.entity_id
_entity_poly.type
_entity_poly.pdbx_seq_one_letter_code
_entity_poly.pdbx_strand_id
1 'polypeptide(L)'
;HKQAHWLRQAVYGLAEWYPHEIAEAQLVAVPGCYPTASLMALLPLKKAGLLKSSKVIINAVSGVTGAGRKASLATQGAELSLQAYGLFEHRHTPEITQQLQHEVLFTPHLAQFPRGILATLYAELNDDTSDDDLTGAYQCYAEQPLVRFKKLARPAIKDVVQQPFVDIGWHRQGNQLIVLSAIDNLLKGAASQAIQCINLQLGLPVEEGLL
;
A
#
# COMPACT_ATOMS: atom_id res chain seq x y z
N HIS A 1 -17.62 13.90 3.62
CA HIS A 1 -17.60 13.06 4.82
C HIS A 1 -18.69 13.50 5.79
N LYS A 2 -19.45 12.56 6.38
CA LYS A 2 -20.58 12.93 7.27
C LYS A 2 -20.11 13.55 8.60
N GLN A 3 -18.87 13.31 9.00
CA GLN A 3 -18.26 13.78 10.26
C GLN A 3 -16.95 14.49 9.97
N ALA A 4 -17.02 15.57 9.19
CA ALA A 4 -15.83 16.28 8.69
C ALA A 4 -14.94 16.87 9.81
N HIS A 5 -15.50 17.17 10.99
CA HIS A 5 -14.74 17.70 12.12
C HIS A 5 -13.71 16.71 12.68
N TRP A 6 -13.98 15.39 12.61
CA TRP A 6 -13.04 14.36 13.04
C TRP A 6 -11.83 14.21 12.12
N LEU A 7 -11.93 14.62 10.85
CA LEU A 7 -10.81 14.51 9.90
C LEU A 7 -9.57 15.30 10.34
N ARG A 8 -9.75 16.39 11.10
CA ARG A 8 -8.64 17.20 11.60
C ARG A 8 -7.90 16.57 12.78
N GLN A 9 -8.53 15.62 13.45
CA GLN A 9 -8.00 14.96 14.66
C GLN A 9 -7.47 13.56 14.33
N ALA A 10 -7.90 12.98 13.20
CA ALA A 10 -7.52 11.64 12.81
C ALA A 10 -6.08 11.61 12.31
N VAL A 11 -5.27 10.75 12.90
CA VAL A 11 -3.94 10.40 12.41
C VAL A 11 -4.05 9.30 11.36
N TYR A 12 -3.28 9.39 10.29
CA TYR A 12 -3.25 8.35 9.27
C TYR A 12 -2.49 7.12 9.75
N GLY A 13 -3.16 5.98 9.82
CA GLY A 13 -2.71 4.75 10.47
C GLY A 13 -1.78 3.88 9.62
N LEU A 14 -0.82 4.45 8.91
CA LEU A 14 0.25 3.71 8.23
C LEU A 14 1.42 3.54 9.23
N ALA A 15 1.40 2.41 9.95
CA ALA A 15 2.20 2.19 11.16
C ALA A 15 3.71 2.40 10.97
N GLU A 16 4.27 2.00 9.83
CA GLU A 16 5.69 2.14 9.53
C GLU A 16 6.13 3.59 9.23
N TRP A 17 5.17 4.49 8.98
CA TRP A 17 5.44 5.87 8.58
C TRP A 17 5.11 6.89 9.66
N TYR A 18 4.12 6.61 10.50
CA TYR A 18 3.60 7.54 11.50
C TYR A 18 3.54 6.93 12.91
N PRO A 19 4.58 6.17 13.36
CA PRO A 19 4.50 5.43 14.62
C PRO A 19 4.32 6.35 15.84
N HIS A 20 4.99 7.50 15.86
CA HIS A 20 4.90 8.45 16.97
C HIS A 20 3.53 9.12 17.03
N GLU A 21 3.03 9.61 15.89
CA GLU A 21 1.73 10.25 15.79
C GLU A 21 0.59 9.27 16.13
N ILE A 22 0.72 8.00 15.72
CA ILE A 22 -0.26 6.94 16.03
C ILE A 22 -0.25 6.64 17.53
N ALA A 23 0.92 6.57 18.17
CA ALA A 23 1.03 6.27 19.60
C ALA A 23 0.30 7.30 20.47
N GLU A 24 0.26 8.57 20.05
CA GLU A 24 -0.38 9.67 20.77
C GLU A 24 -1.83 9.95 20.31
N ALA A 25 -2.29 9.27 19.26
CA ALA A 25 -3.56 9.57 18.62
C ALA A 25 -4.77 9.11 19.44
N GLN A 26 -5.81 9.96 19.54
CA GLN A 26 -7.14 9.57 20.04
C GLN A 26 -8.01 8.92 18.94
N LEU A 27 -7.70 9.17 17.69
CA LEU A 27 -8.40 8.63 16.52
C LEU A 27 -7.41 8.30 15.42
N VAL A 28 -7.42 7.06 14.97
CA VAL A 28 -6.57 6.59 13.87
C VAL A 28 -7.44 6.21 12.68
N ALA A 29 -7.11 6.78 11.53
CA ALA A 29 -7.71 6.42 10.24
C ALA A 29 -6.84 5.36 9.56
N VAL A 30 -7.19 4.10 9.73
CA VAL A 30 -6.45 2.98 9.12
C VAL A 30 -6.56 3.04 7.59
N PRO A 31 -5.43 2.93 6.85
CA PRO A 31 -5.41 2.96 5.39
C PRO A 31 -6.30 1.93 4.72
N GLY A 32 -6.78 2.25 3.51
CA GLY A 32 -7.33 1.24 2.64
C GLY A 32 -6.26 0.26 2.12
N CYS A 33 -6.69 -0.92 1.65
CA CYS A 33 -5.75 -1.97 1.22
C CYS A 33 -4.88 -1.57 0.02
N TYR A 34 -5.45 -0.94 -1.00
CA TYR A 34 -4.68 -0.42 -2.13
C TYR A 34 -3.74 0.75 -1.73
N PRO A 35 -4.18 1.73 -0.90
CA PRO A 35 -3.28 2.72 -0.33
C PRO A 35 -2.11 2.11 0.42
N THR A 36 -2.35 1.11 1.29
CA THR A 36 -1.27 0.42 2.00
C THR A 36 -0.23 -0.15 1.02
N ALA A 37 -0.67 -0.97 0.05
CA ALA A 37 0.24 -1.57 -0.93
C ALA A 37 1.03 -0.52 -1.72
N SER A 38 0.35 0.57 -2.14
CA SER A 38 0.95 1.60 -2.99
C SER A 38 1.88 2.53 -2.22
N LEU A 39 1.47 2.98 -1.04
CA LEU A 39 2.24 3.94 -0.23
C LEU A 39 3.48 3.30 0.36
N MET A 40 3.39 2.05 0.84
CA MET A 40 4.57 1.31 1.31
C MET A 40 5.64 1.16 0.22
N ALA A 41 5.24 1.08 -1.04
CA ALA A 41 6.15 1.01 -2.18
C ALA A 41 6.72 2.38 -2.59
N LEU A 42 5.95 3.47 -2.52
CA LEU A 42 6.30 4.75 -3.13
C LEU A 42 6.83 5.79 -2.14
N LEU A 43 6.41 5.77 -0.87
CA LEU A 43 6.83 6.76 0.12
C LEU A 43 8.34 6.81 0.34
N PRO A 44 9.09 5.69 0.37
CA PRO A 44 10.55 5.73 0.44
C PRO A 44 11.17 6.57 -0.69
N LEU A 45 10.72 6.35 -1.92
CA LEU A 45 11.20 7.06 -3.11
C LEU A 45 10.83 8.55 -3.08
N LYS A 46 9.60 8.84 -2.66
CA LYS A 46 9.13 10.23 -2.50
C LYS A 46 9.93 10.97 -1.44
N LYS A 47 10.15 10.36 -0.27
CA LYS A 47 10.92 10.94 0.83
C LYS A 47 12.38 11.20 0.44
N ALA A 48 12.96 10.30 -0.34
CA ALA A 48 14.31 10.45 -0.87
C ALA A 48 14.41 11.44 -2.05
N GLY A 49 13.29 11.98 -2.53
CA GLY A 49 13.26 12.94 -3.64
C GLY A 49 13.66 12.35 -4.99
N LEU A 50 13.49 11.04 -5.19
CA LEU A 50 13.97 10.33 -6.39
C LEU A 50 12.98 10.35 -7.55
N LEU A 51 11.69 10.65 -7.28
CA LEU A 51 10.64 10.66 -8.30
C LEU A 51 10.64 11.98 -9.08
N LYS A 52 10.62 11.91 -10.40
CA LYS A 52 10.30 13.07 -11.24
C LYS A 52 8.88 13.56 -10.95
N SER A 53 8.60 14.80 -11.32
CA SER A 53 7.26 15.42 -11.17
C SER A 53 6.20 14.83 -12.11
N SER A 54 6.59 13.89 -12.99
CA SER A 54 5.67 13.13 -13.85
C SER A 54 4.72 12.27 -13.02
N LYS A 55 3.55 12.00 -13.58
CA LYS A 55 2.51 11.18 -12.94
C LYS A 55 2.99 9.76 -12.64
N VAL A 56 2.71 9.28 -11.42
CA VAL A 56 2.88 7.86 -11.07
C VAL A 56 1.67 7.07 -11.53
N ILE A 57 1.90 5.95 -12.21
CA ILE A 57 0.84 5.03 -12.65
C ILE A 57 0.83 3.82 -11.74
N ILE A 58 -0.36 3.43 -11.27
CA ILE A 58 -0.56 2.29 -10.37
C ILE A 58 -1.63 1.37 -10.96
N ASN A 59 -1.23 0.17 -11.34
CA ASN A 59 -2.13 -0.92 -11.66
C ASN A 59 -2.11 -1.92 -10.51
N ALA A 60 -3.27 -2.17 -9.89
CA ALA A 60 -3.32 -3.10 -8.77
C ALA A 60 -4.46 -4.10 -8.94
N VAL A 61 -4.15 -5.38 -8.72
CA VAL A 61 -5.10 -6.49 -8.79
C VAL A 61 -5.40 -6.96 -7.37
N SER A 62 -6.69 -7.02 -7.01
CA SER A 62 -7.16 -7.49 -5.70
C SER A 62 -8.01 -8.74 -5.85
N GLY A 63 -7.90 -9.63 -4.88
CA GLY A 63 -8.86 -10.69 -4.68
C GLY A 63 -10.26 -10.15 -4.33
N VAL A 64 -11.28 -10.97 -4.61
CA VAL A 64 -12.71 -10.62 -4.51
C VAL A 64 -13.15 -10.16 -3.11
N THR A 65 -12.50 -10.61 -2.04
CA THR A 65 -12.81 -10.18 -0.66
C THR A 65 -12.59 -8.68 -0.44
N GLY A 66 -11.77 -8.02 -1.28
CA GLY A 66 -11.57 -6.57 -1.27
C GLY A 66 -12.83 -5.77 -1.63
N ALA A 67 -13.78 -6.35 -2.34
CA ALA A 67 -15.07 -5.74 -2.67
C ALA A 67 -16.01 -5.60 -1.46
N GLY A 68 -15.66 -6.21 -0.31
CA GLY A 68 -16.45 -6.18 0.91
C GLY A 68 -17.59 -7.21 0.92
N ARG A 69 -18.50 -7.07 1.90
CA ARG A 69 -19.57 -8.06 2.20
C ARG A 69 -20.85 -7.86 1.39
N LYS A 70 -20.97 -6.76 0.65
CA LYS A 70 -22.17 -6.47 -0.12
C LYS A 70 -22.19 -7.34 -1.38
N ALA A 71 -23.25 -8.13 -1.54
CA ALA A 71 -23.45 -8.91 -2.74
C ALA A 71 -23.66 -7.99 -3.96
N SER A 72 -22.96 -8.28 -5.05
CA SER A 72 -23.09 -7.59 -6.32
C SER A 72 -22.81 -8.58 -7.46
N LEU A 73 -23.25 -8.28 -8.67
CA LEU A 73 -22.93 -9.11 -9.85
C LEU A 73 -21.41 -9.31 -9.99
N ALA A 74 -20.63 -8.27 -9.77
CA ALA A 74 -19.17 -8.34 -9.84
C ALA A 74 -18.50 -9.22 -8.75
N THR A 75 -19.26 -9.71 -7.75
CA THR A 75 -18.80 -10.60 -6.69
C THR A 75 -19.46 -11.98 -6.71
N GLN A 76 -20.36 -12.23 -7.65
CA GLN A 76 -20.97 -13.54 -7.84
C GLN A 76 -20.04 -14.47 -8.62
N GLY A 77 -19.82 -15.68 -8.09
CA GLY A 77 -18.80 -16.60 -8.58
C GLY A 77 -18.85 -16.91 -10.09
N ALA A 78 -20.05 -16.98 -10.69
CA ALA A 78 -20.21 -17.23 -12.12
C ALA A 78 -19.84 -16.03 -13.02
N GLU A 79 -19.97 -14.81 -12.48
CA GLU A 79 -19.70 -13.55 -13.20
C GLU A 79 -18.30 -12.99 -12.89
N LEU A 80 -17.60 -13.60 -11.97
CA LEU A 80 -16.26 -13.18 -11.58
C LEU A 80 -15.26 -13.34 -12.71
N SER A 81 -14.63 -12.24 -13.11
CA SER A 81 -13.54 -12.20 -14.07
C SER A 81 -12.46 -11.23 -13.62
N LEU A 82 -11.28 -11.31 -14.19
CA LEU A 82 -10.29 -10.25 -14.04
C LEU A 82 -10.77 -9.02 -14.81
N GLN A 83 -11.11 -7.96 -14.09
CA GLN A 83 -11.65 -6.74 -14.70
C GLN A 83 -11.23 -5.49 -13.96
N ALA A 84 -11.00 -4.41 -14.69
CA ALA A 84 -10.81 -3.09 -14.09
C ALA A 84 -12.17 -2.53 -13.61
N TYR A 85 -12.14 -1.75 -12.53
CA TYR A 85 -13.35 -1.10 -12.01
C TYR A 85 -13.01 0.27 -11.41
N GLY A 86 -14.02 1.12 -11.21
CA GLY A 86 -13.88 2.41 -10.53
C GLY A 86 -12.83 3.35 -11.16
N LEU A 87 -12.71 3.32 -12.50
CA LEU A 87 -11.74 4.13 -13.24
C LEU A 87 -12.00 5.62 -12.98
N PHE A 88 -10.99 6.35 -12.50
CA PHE A 88 -11.04 7.75 -12.08
C PHE A 88 -11.97 8.07 -10.89
N GLU A 89 -12.77 7.11 -10.42
CA GLU A 89 -13.79 7.32 -9.38
C GLU A 89 -13.50 6.54 -8.09
N HIS A 90 -12.45 5.71 -8.08
CA HIS A 90 -12.16 4.86 -6.93
C HIS A 90 -11.79 5.69 -5.70
N ARG A 91 -12.46 5.41 -4.58
CA ARG A 91 -12.30 6.14 -3.29
C ARG A 91 -10.87 6.18 -2.75
N HIS A 92 -10.01 5.24 -3.14
CA HIS A 92 -8.62 5.20 -2.72
C HIS A 92 -7.70 6.12 -3.55
N THR A 93 -8.13 6.59 -4.72
CA THR A 93 -7.33 7.51 -5.55
C THR A 93 -6.96 8.79 -4.78
N PRO A 94 -7.92 9.55 -4.21
CA PRO A 94 -7.60 10.75 -3.43
C PRO A 94 -6.76 10.44 -2.18
N GLU A 95 -6.96 9.29 -1.54
CA GLU A 95 -6.18 8.86 -0.38
C GLU A 95 -4.71 8.67 -0.75
N ILE A 96 -4.41 7.92 -1.82
CA ILE A 96 -3.04 7.71 -2.30
C ILE A 96 -2.40 9.04 -2.71
N THR A 97 -3.11 9.84 -3.51
CA THR A 97 -2.62 11.14 -4.00
C THR A 97 -2.28 12.09 -2.85
N GLN A 98 -3.15 12.18 -1.85
CA GLN A 98 -2.95 13.03 -0.68
C GLN A 98 -1.73 12.61 0.14
N GLN A 99 -1.58 11.32 0.42
CA GLN A 99 -0.48 10.82 1.25
C GLN A 99 0.86 10.85 0.51
N LEU A 100 0.86 10.52 -0.78
CA LEU A 100 2.06 10.58 -1.60
C LEU A 100 2.46 12.00 -1.97
N GLN A 101 1.51 12.97 -1.92
CA GLN A 101 1.70 14.34 -2.42
C GLN A 101 2.28 14.34 -3.86
N HIS A 102 1.69 13.50 -4.70
CA HIS A 102 2.11 13.30 -6.09
C HIS A 102 0.91 12.93 -6.95
N GLU A 103 0.88 13.34 -8.22
CA GLU A 103 -0.21 12.98 -9.12
C GLU A 103 -0.19 11.48 -9.42
N VAL A 104 -1.34 10.82 -9.27
CA VAL A 104 -1.47 9.37 -9.43
C VAL A 104 -2.55 9.03 -10.45
N LEU A 105 -2.22 8.15 -11.40
CA LEU A 105 -3.19 7.45 -12.24
C LEU A 105 -3.36 6.03 -11.69
N PHE A 106 -4.50 5.78 -11.04
CA PHE A 106 -4.78 4.51 -10.38
C PHE A 106 -5.82 3.69 -11.14
N THR A 107 -5.48 2.43 -11.44
CA THR A 107 -6.35 1.46 -12.10
C THR A 107 -6.47 0.22 -11.23
N PRO A 108 -7.52 0.12 -10.40
CA PRO A 108 -7.80 -1.10 -9.64
C PRO A 108 -8.44 -2.18 -10.52
N HIS A 109 -8.07 -3.42 -10.23
CA HIS A 109 -8.67 -4.61 -10.84
C HIS A 109 -9.18 -5.56 -9.77
N LEU A 110 -10.27 -6.24 -10.06
CA LEU A 110 -10.79 -7.35 -9.27
C LEU A 110 -10.52 -8.65 -10.02
N ALA A 111 -10.15 -9.71 -9.29
CA ALA A 111 -9.82 -11.00 -9.90
C ALA A 111 -10.45 -12.18 -9.13
N GLN A 112 -10.51 -13.34 -9.80
CA GLN A 112 -11.15 -14.58 -9.33
C GLN A 112 -10.37 -15.35 -8.26
N PHE A 113 -9.60 -14.69 -7.42
CA PHE A 113 -9.00 -15.32 -6.25
C PHE A 113 -9.52 -14.66 -4.97
N PRO A 114 -9.57 -15.36 -3.83
CA PRO A 114 -10.22 -14.82 -2.64
C PRO A 114 -9.46 -13.67 -2.00
N ARG A 115 -8.13 -13.76 -1.86
CA ARG A 115 -7.32 -12.84 -1.05
C ARG A 115 -6.02 -12.46 -1.73
N GLY A 116 -5.52 -11.27 -1.37
CA GLY A 116 -4.26 -10.71 -1.80
C GLY A 116 -4.40 -9.53 -2.74
N ILE A 117 -3.39 -8.67 -2.74
CA ILE A 117 -3.20 -7.58 -3.69
C ILE A 117 -1.80 -7.70 -4.27
N LEU A 118 -1.69 -7.55 -5.58
CA LEU A 118 -0.45 -7.24 -6.27
C LEU A 118 -0.60 -5.87 -6.92
N ALA A 119 0.23 -4.92 -6.51
CA ALA A 119 0.33 -3.61 -7.12
C ALA A 119 1.59 -3.53 -7.98
N THR A 120 1.44 -3.07 -9.21
CA THR A 120 2.51 -2.73 -10.15
C THR A 120 2.50 -1.23 -10.35
N LEU A 121 3.57 -0.58 -9.93
CA LEU A 121 3.69 0.86 -9.88
C LEU A 121 4.77 1.31 -10.85
N TYR A 122 4.44 2.26 -11.72
CA TYR A 122 5.35 2.80 -12.73
C TYR A 122 5.66 4.25 -12.38
N ALA A 123 6.92 4.59 -12.35
CA ALA A 123 7.39 5.93 -12.08
C ALA A 123 8.60 6.28 -12.96
N GLU A 124 8.84 7.55 -13.11
CA GLU A 124 10.05 8.07 -13.72
C GLU A 124 10.95 8.66 -12.63
N LEU A 125 12.23 8.28 -12.69
CA LEU A 125 13.25 8.74 -11.77
C LEU A 125 13.92 10.02 -12.27
N ASN A 126 14.46 10.79 -11.34
CA ASN A 126 15.38 11.87 -11.68
C ASN A 126 16.61 11.34 -12.41
N ASP A 127 17.19 12.15 -13.31
CA ASP A 127 18.21 11.71 -14.26
C ASP A 127 19.48 11.17 -13.60
N ASP A 128 19.86 11.71 -12.44
CA ASP A 128 21.07 11.35 -11.69
C ASP A 128 20.85 10.22 -10.66
N THR A 129 19.66 9.60 -10.62
CA THR A 129 19.35 8.55 -9.65
C THR A 129 20.14 7.28 -9.94
N SER A 130 20.91 6.79 -8.96
CA SER A 130 21.63 5.52 -9.03
C SER A 130 20.80 4.35 -8.45
N ASP A 131 21.28 3.12 -8.65
CA ASP A 131 20.71 1.92 -8.00
C ASP A 131 20.94 1.93 -6.48
N ASP A 132 22.03 2.55 -6.04
CA ASP A 132 22.34 2.68 -4.61
C ASP A 132 21.40 3.68 -3.94
N ASP A 133 21.04 4.78 -4.61
CA ASP A 133 20.03 5.73 -4.11
C ASP A 133 18.67 5.04 -3.97
N LEU A 134 18.26 4.25 -4.96
CA LEU A 134 17.04 3.46 -4.91
C LEU A 134 17.05 2.47 -3.73
N THR A 135 18.14 1.71 -3.58
CA THR A 135 18.28 0.74 -2.49
C THR A 135 18.33 1.46 -1.14
N GLY A 136 19.05 2.57 -1.06
CA GLY A 136 19.16 3.43 0.11
C GLY A 136 17.82 3.99 0.57
N ALA A 137 16.95 4.37 -0.37
CA ALA A 137 15.60 4.86 -0.04
C ALA A 137 14.79 3.85 0.79
N TYR A 138 14.94 2.55 0.52
CA TYR A 138 14.22 1.49 1.24
C TYR A 138 14.90 1.05 2.54
N GLN A 139 16.05 1.62 2.94
CA GLN A 139 16.68 1.32 4.23
C GLN A 139 15.81 1.74 5.42
N CYS A 140 14.84 2.63 5.23
CA CYS A 140 13.85 2.95 6.24
C CYS A 140 13.02 1.73 6.72
N TYR A 141 13.06 0.64 5.96
CA TYR A 141 12.37 -0.61 6.29
C TYR A 141 13.29 -1.70 6.87
N ALA A 142 14.58 -1.43 7.04
CA ALA A 142 15.55 -2.46 7.46
C ALA A 142 15.20 -3.12 8.81
N GLU A 143 14.62 -2.35 9.72
CA GLU A 143 14.21 -2.82 11.06
C GLU A 143 12.70 -2.96 11.22
N GLN A 144 11.94 -2.90 10.11
CA GLN A 144 10.49 -3.04 10.16
C GLN A 144 10.10 -4.52 10.03
N PRO A 145 9.62 -5.18 11.11
CA PRO A 145 9.45 -6.63 11.15
C PRO A 145 8.42 -7.16 10.14
N LEU A 146 7.46 -6.31 9.73
CA LEU A 146 6.38 -6.69 8.81
C LEU A 146 6.60 -6.20 7.37
N VAL A 147 7.81 -5.68 7.05
CA VAL A 147 8.18 -5.26 5.70
C VAL A 147 9.32 -6.12 5.17
N ARG A 148 9.12 -6.73 4.01
CA ARG A 148 10.13 -7.53 3.34
C ARG A 148 10.51 -6.87 2.02
N PHE A 149 11.58 -6.09 2.04
CA PHE A 149 12.14 -5.47 0.84
C PHE A 149 13.33 -6.26 0.31
N LYS A 150 13.33 -6.50 -1.00
CA LYS A 150 14.46 -7.11 -1.70
C LYS A 150 14.61 -6.53 -3.11
N LYS A 151 15.77 -5.93 -3.40
CA LYS A 151 16.15 -5.47 -4.75
C LYS A 151 15.92 -6.57 -5.78
N LEU A 152 15.32 -6.22 -6.93
CA LEU A 152 14.99 -7.12 -8.05
C LEU A 152 14.04 -8.28 -7.69
N ALA A 153 13.42 -8.28 -6.52
CA ALA A 153 12.40 -9.27 -6.19
C ALA A 153 11.14 -9.04 -7.04
N ARG A 154 10.41 -10.14 -7.22
CA ARG A 154 9.10 -10.17 -7.87
C ARG A 154 8.07 -10.69 -6.88
N PRO A 155 7.58 -9.84 -5.96
CA PRO A 155 6.58 -10.23 -5.00
C PRO A 155 5.40 -10.92 -5.65
N ALA A 156 4.87 -11.96 -4.99
CA ALA A 156 3.72 -12.70 -5.47
C ALA A 156 2.65 -12.81 -4.38
N ILE A 157 1.39 -12.83 -4.76
CA ILE A 157 0.25 -12.92 -3.85
C ILE A 157 0.35 -14.17 -2.96
N LYS A 158 0.81 -15.29 -3.49
CA LYS A 158 0.96 -16.56 -2.74
C LYS A 158 1.89 -16.46 -1.52
N ASP A 159 2.83 -15.50 -1.55
CA ASP A 159 3.86 -15.36 -0.51
C ASP A 159 3.39 -14.48 0.66
N VAL A 160 2.27 -13.77 0.49
CA VAL A 160 1.71 -12.82 1.46
C VAL A 160 0.29 -13.15 1.93
N VAL A 161 -0.42 -14.03 1.22
CA VAL A 161 -1.78 -14.44 1.64
C VAL A 161 -1.73 -15.12 3.00
N GLN A 162 -2.63 -14.70 3.90
CA GLN A 162 -2.70 -15.09 5.31
C GLN A 162 -1.47 -14.67 6.15
N GLN A 163 -0.67 -13.72 5.64
CA GLN A 163 0.48 -13.17 6.33
C GLN A 163 0.32 -11.67 6.56
N PRO A 164 0.87 -11.09 7.64
CA PRO A 164 0.79 -9.66 7.93
C PRO A 164 1.84 -8.82 7.18
N PHE A 165 2.58 -9.42 6.25
CA PHE A 165 3.70 -8.77 5.57
C PHE A 165 3.27 -7.92 4.38
N VAL A 166 4.14 -6.96 4.05
CA VAL A 166 4.22 -6.37 2.72
C VAL A 166 5.55 -6.77 2.08
N ASP A 167 5.48 -7.31 0.87
CA ASP A 167 6.64 -7.65 0.05
C ASP A 167 6.84 -6.57 -1.01
N ILE A 168 8.06 -6.04 -1.12
CA ILE A 168 8.39 -4.96 -2.05
C ILE A 168 9.66 -5.33 -2.83
N GLY A 169 9.62 -5.04 -4.13
CA GLY A 169 10.78 -5.12 -5.00
C GLY A 169 10.71 -4.09 -6.11
N TRP A 170 11.86 -3.71 -6.67
CA TRP A 170 11.91 -2.78 -7.79
C TRP A 170 12.80 -3.27 -8.92
N HIS A 171 12.48 -2.82 -10.13
CA HIS A 171 13.25 -3.02 -11.36
C HIS A 171 13.34 -1.70 -12.11
N ARG A 172 14.48 -1.40 -12.73
CA ARG A 172 14.63 -0.19 -13.53
C ARG A 172 15.31 -0.46 -14.87
N GLN A 173 15.03 0.42 -15.82
CA GLN A 173 15.74 0.54 -17.09
C GLN A 173 15.89 2.03 -17.42
N GLY A 174 17.13 2.55 -17.39
CA GLY A 174 17.34 4.00 -17.44
C GLY A 174 16.59 4.68 -16.29
N ASN A 175 15.76 5.68 -16.61
CA ASN A 175 14.93 6.40 -15.63
C ASN A 175 13.54 5.78 -15.42
N GLN A 176 13.19 4.74 -16.16
CA GLN A 176 11.92 4.03 -15.99
C GLN A 176 12.03 3.07 -14.82
N LEU A 177 11.14 3.23 -13.86
CA LEU A 177 11.07 2.41 -12.64
C LEU A 177 9.76 1.64 -12.60
N ILE A 178 9.85 0.35 -12.27
CA ILE A 178 8.72 -0.48 -11.87
C ILE A 178 8.94 -0.91 -10.44
N VAL A 179 8.00 -0.58 -9.56
CA VAL A 179 7.96 -1.11 -8.20
C VAL A 179 6.81 -2.12 -8.10
N LEU A 180 7.08 -3.23 -7.47
CA LEU A 180 6.10 -4.28 -7.20
C LEU A 180 5.85 -4.32 -5.69
N SER A 181 4.58 -4.39 -5.30
CA SER A 181 4.17 -4.55 -3.91
C SER A 181 3.08 -5.59 -3.80
N ALA A 182 3.24 -6.54 -2.87
CA ALA A 182 2.24 -7.55 -2.59
C ALA A 182 1.87 -7.55 -1.10
N ILE A 183 0.58 -7.67 -0.81
CA ILE A 183 0.02 -7.79 0.55
C ILE A 183 -1.17 -8.74 0.58
N ASP A 184 -1.52 -9.24 1.77
CA ASP A 184 -2.87 -9.75 2.01
C ASP A 184 -3.82 -8.56 2.23
N ASN A 185 -4.86 -8.44 1.41
CA ASN A 185 -5.79 -7.31 1.43
C ASN A 185 -6.64 -7.20 2.70
N LEU A 186 -6.82 -8.31 3.43
CA LEU A 186 -7.59 -8.35 4.69
C LEU A 186 -6.70 -8.28 5.94
N LEU A 187 -5.42 -8.64 5.84
CA LEU A 187 -4.45 -8.54 6.93
C LEU A 187 -3.66 -7.23 6.84
N LYS A 188 -2.51 -7.22 6.18
CA LYS A 188 -1.70 -5.98 6.06
C LYS A 188 -2.49 -4.84 5.42
N GLY A 189 -3.42 -5.15 4.52
CA GLY A 189 -4.32 -4.18 3.90
C GLY A 189 -5.49 -3.71 4.80
N ALA A 190 -5.69 -4.30 5.98
CA ALA A 190 -6.81 -3.96 6.87
C ALA A 190 -6.53 -4.34 8.33
N ALA A 191 -6.81 -5.59 8.75
CA ALA A 191 -6.88 -5.99 10.16
C ALA A 191 -5.53 -5.93 10.86
N SER A 192 -4.45 -6.48 10.28
CA SER A 192 -3.14 -6.44 10.93
C SER A 192 -2.55 -5.01 10.96
N GLN A 193 -2.85 -4.16 9.97
CA GLN A 193 -2.51 -2.74 10.03
C GLN A 193 -3.19 -2.04 11.21
N ALA A 194 -4.47 -2.37 11.48
CA ALA A 194 -5.18 -1.84 12.64
C ALA A 194 -4.58 -2.35 13.97
N ILE A 195 -4.20 -3.63 14.04
CA ILE A 195 -3.52 -4.21 15.22
C ILE A 195 -2.17 -3.52 15.45
N GLN A 196 -1.38 -3.28 14.41
CA GLN A 196 -0.14 -2.51 14.52
C GLN A 196 -0.37 -1.12 15.16
N CYS A 197 -1.42 -0.42 14.71
CA CYS A 197 -1.76 0.88 15.30
C CYS A 197 -2.15 0.76 16.79
N ILE A 198 -2.90 -0.28 17.18
CA ILE A 198 -3.25 -0.55 18.58
C ILE A 198 -1.98 -0.87 19.40
N ASN A 199 -1.09 -1.70 18.87
CA ASN A 199 0.17 -2.04 19.54
C ASN A 199 1.00 -0.78 19.82
N LEU A 200 1.13 0.12 18.82
CA LEU A 200 1.82 1.40 19.01
C LEU A 200 1.17 2.26 20.09
N GLN A 201 -0.16 2.36 20.14
CA GLN A 201 -0.90 3.11 21.18
C GLN A 201 -0.72 2.51 22.58
N LEU A 202 -0.50 1.20 22.67
CA LEU A 202 -0.29 0.48 23.94
C LEU A 202 1.20 0.38 24.33
N GLY A 203 2.12 0.88 23.50
CA GLY A 203 3.57 0.76 23.72
C GLY A 203 4.09 -0.66 23.61
N LEU A 204 3.40 -1.51 22.86
CA LEU A 204 3.78 -2.90 22.57
C LEU A 204 4.65 -2.97 21.31
N PRO A 205 5.41 -4.08 21.09
CA PRO A 205 6.04 -4.35 19.80
C PRO A 205 5.01 -4.28 18.67
N VAL A 206 5.36 -3.65 17.56
CA VAL A 206 4.41 -3.39 16.46
C VAL A 206 3.83 -4.68 15.87
N GLU A 207 4.57 -5.78 15.96
CA GLU A 207 4.20 -7.12 15.48
C GLU A 207 3.50 -8.01 16.52
N GLU A 208 3.27 -7.53 17.71
CA GLU A 208 2.68 -8.33 18.80
C GLU A 208 1.34 -8.94 18.38
N GLY A 209 1.22 -10.27 18.52
CA GLY A 209 0.06 -11.04 18.10
C GLY A 209 -0.14 -11.20 16.59
N LEU A 210 0.84 -10.79 15.78
CA LEU A 210 0.81 -10.90 14.32
C LEU A 210 1.83 -11.93 13.77
N LEU A 211 2.87 -12.24 14.53
CA LEU A 211 3.93 -13.24 14.24
C LEU A 211 3.85 -14.39 15.20
#